data_8a56dc555c36a8749dc316ba809456fb
#
_entry.id   8a56dc555c36a8749dc316ba809456fb
#
_cell.length_a   1.000
_cell.length_b   1.000
_cell.length_c   1.000
_cell.angle_alpha   90.00
_cell.angle_beta   90.00
_cell.angle_gamma   90.00
#
_symmetry.space_group_name_H-M   'P 1'
#
loop_
_entity.id
_entity.type
_entity.pdbx_description
1 polymer ?
#
loop_
_entity_poly.entity_id
_entity_poly.type
_entity_poly.pdbx_seq_one_letter_code
_entity_poly.pdbx_strand_id
1 'polypeptide(L)'
;MNRQPFLVAVGDNCVDYYVQTRTGYPGGNPVNVSVYFTRLGGRAAYIGAVGTDEGGALICDGLRRKNVDVSHIHTVQGRTAVTRVALRDGDRVFLDYNEGVMADFTVTEADMDFLRTADMVVGGISGHGERYFPRIHSDGIPTAFDFSDEYDDPAAATIFPCVEVAFFSYDGGDAAGFLRRMRERGPAVCVATLGADGSMAYDGQQFYRQGIVPCQVDRK
;
A
#
# COMPACT_ATOMS: atom_id res chain seq x y z
N MET A 1 1.76 5.28 29.93
CA MET A 1 2.35 4.42 28.88
C MET A 1 1.81 4.93 27.55
N ASN A 2 2.69 5.34 26.61
CA ASN A 2 2.21 5.72 25.28
C ASN A 2 1.59 4.51 24.61
N ARG A 3 0.34 4.61 24.17
CA ARG A 3 -0.35 3.58 23.39
C ARG A 3 0.45 3.36 22.09
N GLN A 4 0.71 2.12 21.75
CA GLN A 4 1.35 1.75 20.49
C GLN A 4 0.43 2.14 19.33
N PRO A 5 0.88 2.91 18.32
CA PRO A 5 0.03 3.33 17.21
C PRO A 5 -0.48 2.13 16.43
N PHE A 6 -1.73 2.20 15.97
CA PHE A 6 -2.41 1.13 15.25
C PHE A 6 -2.79 1.58 13.83
N LEU A 7 -2.25 0.90 12.83
CA LEU A 7 -2.51 1.15 11.42
C LEU A 7 -3.32 -0.02 10.83
N VAL A 8 -4.34 0.28 10.03
CA VAL A 8 -5.03 -0.72 9.21
C VAL A 8 -4.77 -0.44 7.74
N ALA A 9 -4.21 -1.43 7.05
CA ALA A 9 -3.95 -1.36 5.62
C ALA A 9 -5.08 -2.05 4.83
N VAL A 10 -5.58 -1.41 3.76
CA VAL A 10 -6.73 -1.89 2.97
C VAL A 10 -6.37 -1.88 1.49
N GLY A 11 -6.69 -2.95 0.78
CA GLY A 11 -6.58 -3.00 -0.68
C GLY A 11 -5.81 -4.20 -1.20
N ASP A 12 -4.95 -3.95 -2.18
CA ASP A 12 -4.30 -4.99 -2.97
C ASP A 12 -3.39 -5.92 -2.17
N ASN A 13 -3.38 -7.14 -2.63
CA ASN A 13 -2.37 -8.13 -2.33
C ASN A 13 -2.13 -8.97 -3.58
N CYS A 14 -0.97 -9.57 -3.67
CA CYS A 14 -0.68 -10.56 -4.68
C CYS A 14 0.43 -11.50 -4.23
N VAL A 15 0.59 -12.60 -4.94
CA VAL A 15 1.82 -13.38 -4.89
C VAL A 15 2.74 -12.88 -6.01
N ASP A 16 3.86 -12.26 -5.66
CA ASP A 16 4.93 -11.93 -6.60
C ASP A 16 5.68 -13.21 -6.97
N TYR A 17 5.32 -13.81 -8.11
CA TYR A 17 5.89 -15.06 -8.57
C TYR A 17 7.07 -14.82 -9.52
N TYR A 18 8.28 -15.09 -9.04
CA TYR A 18 9.53 -14.98 -9.81
C TYR A 18 9.71 -16.19 -10.71
N VAL A 19 9.58 -15.99 -12.03
CA VAL A 19 9.56 -17.09 -13.00
C VAL A 19 10.88 -17.85 -13.10
N GLN A 20 12.03 -17.19 -12.88
CA GLN A 20 13.36 -17.82 -12.92
C GLN A 20 13.59 -18.78 -11.75
N THR A 21 13.22 -18.38 -10.54
CA THR A 21 13.42 -19.17 -9.32
C THR A 21 12.22 -20.06 -8.98
N ARG A 22 11.08 -19.86 -9.67
CA ARG A 22 9.79 -20.53 -9.38
C ARG A 22 9.35 -20.34 -7.93
N THR A 23 9.60 -19.14 -7.38
CA THR A 23 9.33 -18.83 -5.98
C THR A 23 8.33 -17.69 -5.91
N GLY A 24 7.31 -17.84 -5.07
CA GLY A 24 6.33 -16.81 -4.75
C GLY A 24 6.65 -16.10 -3.42
N TYR A 25 6.41 -14.81 -3.38
CA TYR A 25 6.52 -13.98 -2.16
C TYR A 25 5.23 -13.17 -1.98
N PRO A 26 4.80 -12.91 -0.74
CA PRO A 26 3.71 -11.95 -0.49
C PRO A 26 4.08 -10.58 -1.05
N GLY A 27 3.21 -10.01 -1.86
CA GLY A 27 3.30 -8.68 -2.47
C GLY A 27 2.02 -7.88 -2.23
N GLY A 28 1.98 -6.69 -2.80
CA GLY A 28 0.93 -5.68 -2.60
C GLY A 28 1.40 -4.54 -1.70
N ASN A 29 1.04 -3.31 -2.08
CA ASN A 29 1.46 -2.12 -1.33
C ASN A 29 0.93 -2.13 0.11
N PRO A 30 -0.38 -2.30 0.40
CA PRO A 30 -0.91 -2.32 1.76
C PRO A 30 -0.32 -3.48 2.61
N VAL A 31 -0.07 -4.64 2.00
CA VAL A 31 0.61 -5.76 2.66
C VAL A 31 2.00 -5.35 3.13
N ASN A 32 2.78 -4.73 2.26
CA ASN A 32 4.14 -4.27 2.59
C ASN A 32 4.12 -3.19 3.67
N VAL A 33 3.24 -2.19 3.56
CA VAL A 33 3.11 -1.12 4.55
C VAL A 33 2.80 -1.70 5.93
N SER A 34 1.85 -2.64 6.04
CA SER A 34 1.50 -3.28 7.32
C SER A 34 2.70 -3.98 7.97
N VAL A 35 3.50 -4.71 7.18
CA VAL A 35 4.72 -5.40 7.66
C VAL A 35 5.78 -4.41 8.11
N TYR A 36 6.05 -3.35 7.34
CA TYR A 36 7.07 -2.38 7.72
C TYR A 36 6.64 -1.55 8.93
N PHE A 37 5.35 -1.24 9.06
CA PHE A 37 4.83 -0.54 10.24
C PHE A 37 5.04 -1.34 11.53
N THR A 38 4.81 -2.67 11.51
CA THR A 38 5.11 -3.53 12.67
C THR A 38 6.61 -3.59 12.97
N ARG A 39 7.47 -3.63 11.94
CA ARG A 39 8.94 -3.58 12.12
C ARG A 39 9.42 -2.29 12.78
N LEU A 40 8.72 -1.19 12.56
CA LEU A 40 9.01 0.11 13.18
C LEU A 40 8.41 0.24 14.59
N GLY A 41 7.80 -0.82 15.12
CA GLY A 41 7.27 -0.85 16.48
C GLY A 41 5.79 -0.47 16.60
N GLY A 42 5.07 -0.29 15.50
CA GLY A 42 3.62 -0.11 15.47
C GLY A 42 2.86 -1.43 15.56
N ARG A 43 1.55 -1.37 15.68
CA ARG A 43 0.62 -2.48 15.46
C ARG A 43 -0.03 -2.30 14.10
N ALA A 44 -0.18 -3.37 13.31
CA ALA A 44 -0.88 -3.30 12.04
C ALA A 44 -1.87 -4.44 11.86
N ALA A 45 -2.94 -4.16 11.10
CA ALA A 45 -3.85 -5.14 10.53
C ALA A 45 -3.92 -4.95 9.01
N TYR A 46 -4.36 -5.98 8.31
CA TYR A 46 -4.58 -5.93 6.88
C TYR A 46 -5.99 -6.41 6.52
N ILE A 47 -6.67 -5.67 5.64
CA ILE A 47 -7.98 -5.99 5.05
C ILE A 47 -7.82 -6.12 3.55
N GLY A 48 -8.19 -7.27 3.01
CA GLY A 48 -8.15 -7.58 1.57
C GLY A 48 -8.73 -8.96 1.34
N ALA A 49 -8.71 -9.46 0.11
CA ALA A 49 -9.21 -10.78 -0.23
C ALA A 49 -8.08 -11.70 -0.71
N VAL A 50 -8.11 -12.96 -0.25
CA VAL A 50 -7.21 -14.03 -0.71
C VAL A 50 -8.04 -15.24 -1.12
N GLY A 51 -7.50 -16.05 -2.04
CA GLY A 51 -8.10 -17.30 -2.44
C GLY A 51 -7.95 -18.41 -1.41
N THR A 52 -8.69 -19.51 -1.64
CA THR A 52 -8.56 -20.77 -0.88
C THR A 52 -7.38 -21.64 -1.35
N ASP A 53 -6.46 -21.06 -2.12
CA ASP A 53 -5.30 -21.71 -2.70
C ASP A 53 -4.02 -21.52 -1.84
N GLU A 54 -2.91 -22.10 -2.32
CA GLU A 54 -1.60 -21.96 -1.67
C GLU A 54 -1.11 -20.50 -1.60
N GLY A 55 -1.52 -19.66 -2.57
CA GLY A 55 -1.21 -18.24 -2.58
C GLY A 55 -1.83 -17.51 -1.40
N GLY A 56 -3.10 -17.79 -1.09
CA GLY A 56 -3.79 -17.22 0.06
C GLY A 56 -3.16 -17.65 1.38
N ALA A 57 -2.80 -18.93 1.50
CA ALA A 57 -2.07 -19.41 2.66
C ALA A 57 -0.71 -18.73 2.82
N LEU A 58 0.04 -18.56 1.72
CA LEU A 58 1.33 -17.89 1.71
C LEU A 58 1.25 -16.45 2.24
N ILE A 59 0.26 -15.68 1.78
CA ILE A 59 0.05 -14.29 2.22
C ILE A 59 -0.33 -14.24 3.70
N CYS A 60 -1.36 -15.00 4.10
CA CYS A 60 -1.84 -15.00 5.49
C CYS A 60 -0.74 -15.42 6.47
N ASP A 61 -0.01 -16.48 6.17
CA ASP A 61 1.06 -16.97 7.05
C ASP A 61 2.27 -16.02 7.04
N GLY A 62 2.54 -15.41 5.89
CA GLY A 62 3.57 -14.37 5.77
C GLY A 62 3.29 -13.19 6.70
N LEU A 63 2.05 -12.69 6.70
CA LEU A 63 1.61 -11.59 7.55
C LEU A 63 1.59 -11.97 9.04
N ARG A 64 1.05 -13.14 9.41
CA ARG A 64 1.06 -13.63 10.79
C ARG A 64 2.47 -13.73 11.37
N ARG A 65 3.42 -14.27 10.61
CA ARG A 65 4.84 -14.34 11.02
C ARG A 65 5.50 -12.98 11.23
N LYS A 66 4.91 -11.91 10.70
CA LYS A 66 5.36 -10.51 10.86
C LYS A 66 4.52 -9.73 11.87
N ASN A 67 3.69 -10.43 12.67
CA ASN A 67 2.80 -9.87 13.69
C ASN A 67 1.78 -8.86 13.12
N VAL A 68 1.34 -9.04 11.89
CA VAL A 68 0.22 -8.31 11.31
C VAL A 68 -1.07 -9.08 11.63
N ASP A 69 -2.09 -8.39 12.11
CA ASP A 69 -3.42 -8.96 12.33
C ASP A 69 -4.08 -9.25 10.98
N VAL A 70 -4.52 -10.49 10.82
CA VAL A 70 -5.16 -11.01 9.60
C VAL A 70 -6.63 -11.39 9.83
N SER A 71 -7.22 -10.96 10.94
CA SER A 71 -8.60 -11.34 11.33
C SER A 71 -9.67 -10.83 10.37
N HIS A 72 -9.34 -9.79 9.59
CA HIS A 72 -10.20 -9.17 8.60
C HIS A 72 -9.78 -9.46 7.14
N ILE A 73 -8.95 -10.49 6.93
CA ILE A 73 -8.71 -10.99 5.57
C ILE A 73 -9.90 -11.86 5.13
N HIS A 74 -10.48 -11.52 3.99
CA HIS A 74 -11.55 -12.31 3.37
C HIS A 74 -10.94 -13.49 2.62
N THR A 75 -11.25 -14.72 3.06
CA THR A 75 -10.87 -15.92 2.32
C THR A 75 -12.03 -16.32 1.41
N VAL A 76 -11.84 -16.23 0.09
CA VAL A 76 -12.86 -16.43 -0.93
C VAL A 76 -12.52 -17.65 -1.78
N GLN A 77 -13.53 -18.44 -2.15
CA GLN A 77 -13.31 -19.58 -3.05
C GLN A 77 -12.77 -19.09 -4.40
N GLY A 78 -11.55 -19.49 -4.75
CA GLY A 78 -10.90 -19.09 -5.99
C GLY A 78 -9.39 -18.96 -5.83
N ARG A 79 -8.77 -18.28 -6.79
CA ARG A 79 -7.32 -18.06 -6.81
C ARG A 79 -6.97 -16.69 -6.19
N THR A 80 -5.89 -16.67 -5.44
CA THR A 80 -5.25 -15.45 -4.98
C THR A 80 -4.66 -14.68 -6.16
N ALA A 81 -4.61 -13.37 -6.06
CA ALA A 81 -3.96 -12.53 -7.07
C ALA A 81 -2.48 -12.90 -7.23
N VAL A 82 -2.00 -12.88 -8.47
CA VAL A 82 -0.60 -13.23 -8.81
C VAL A 82 -0.05 -12.20 -9.78
N THR A 83 1.13 -11.68 -9.45
CA THR A 83 1.97 -10.92 -10.38
C THR A 83 3.14 -11.80 -10.81
N ARG A 84 3.29 -12.06 -12.10
CA ARG A 84 4.48 -12.76 -12.61
C ARG A 84 5.60 -11.77 -12.85
N VAL A 85 6.74 -12.05 -12.26
CA VAL A 85 7.91 -11.16 -12.27
C VAL A 85 9.11 -11.89 -12.88
N ALA A 86 9.79 -11.23 -13.80
CA ALA A 86 11.11 -11.63 -14.28
C ALA A 86 12.19 -10.69 -13.76
N LEU A 87 13.40 -11.19 -13.59
CA LEU A 87 14.58 -10.37 -13.36
C LEU A 87 15.32 -10.19 -14.69
N ARG A 88 15.58 -8.94 -15.10
CA ARG A 88 16.41 -8.56 -16.24
C ARG A 88 17.46 -7.55 -15.76
N ASP A 89 18.71 -7.88 -15.93
CA ASP A 89 19.86 -7.04 -15.51
C ASP A 89 19.83 -6.63 -14.03
N GLY A 90 19.13 -7.42 -13.20
CA GLY A 90 18.95 -7.16 -11.77
C GLY A 90 17.69 -6.39 -11.42
N ASP A 91 16.97 -5.89 -12.40
CA ASP A 91 15.70 -5.15 -12.21
C ASP A 91 14.48 -6.07 -12.38
N ARG A 92 13.41 -5.73 -11.67
CA ARG A 92 12.12 -6.43 -11.78
C ARG A 92 11.37 -5.96 -13.02
N VAL A 93 10.93 -6.91 -13.82
CA VAL A 93 10.04 -6.70 -14.96
C VAL A 93 8.73 -7.44 -14.70
N PHE A 94 7.64 -6.70 -14.60
CA PHE A 94 6.31 -7.28 -14.49
C PHE A 94 5.87 -7.84 -15.83
N LEU A 95 5.53 -9.14 -15.87
CA LEU A 95 5.14 -9.84 -17.10
C LEU A 95 3.65 -9.83 -17.30
N ASP A 96 2.91 -10.21 -16.29
CA ASP A 96 1.45 -10.21 -16.25
C ASP A 96 0.94 -10.13 -14.81
N TYR A 97 -0.33 -9.72 -14.67
CA TYR A 97 -1.06 -9.67 -13.41
C TYR A 97 -2.43 -10.33 -13.57
N ASN A 98 -2.78 -11.17 -12.61
CA ASN A 98 -4.11 -11.75 -12.49
C ASN A 98 -4.66 -11.41 -11.12
N GLU A 99 -5.75 -10.67 -11.09
CA GLU A 99 -6.40 -10.18 -9.86
C GLU A 99 -6.98 -11.30 -8.98
N GLY A 100 -7.33 -12.45 -9.59
CA GLY A 100 -7.99 -13.51 -8.85
C GLY A 100 -9.23 -13.00 -8.09
N VAL A 101 -9.36 -13.42 -6.82
CA VAL A 101 -10.50 -13.03 -5.97
C VAL A 101 -10.48 -11.55 -5.53
N MET A 102 -9.38 -10.83 -5.76
CA MET A 102 -9.32 -9.38 -5.50
C MET A 102 -10.22 -8.58 -6.43
N ALA A 103 -10.53 -9.10 -7.63
CA ALA A 103 -11.41 -8.43 -8.60
C ALA A 103 -12.79 -8.07 -8.01
N ASP A 104 -13.29 -8.92 -7.11
CA ASP A 104 -14.60 -8.74 -6.45
C ASP A 104 -14.47 -8.27 -4.98
N PHE A 105 -13.29 -7.82 -4.56
CA PHE A 105 -13.07 -7.39 -3.18
C PHE A 105 -13.98 -6.22 -2.81
N THR A 106 -14.60 -6.33 -1.64
CA THR A 106 -15.41 -5.27 -1.03
C THR A 106 -15.13 -5.16 0.45
N VAL A 107 -15.12 -3.93 0.97
CA VAL A 107 -15.07 -3.66 2.41
C VAL A 107 -16.49 -3.79 2.97
N THR A 108 -16.66 -4.66 3.97
CA THR A 108 -17.95 -4.90 4.63
C THR A 108 -18.22 -3.89 5.75
N GLU A 109 -19.44 -3.87 6.30
CA GLU A 109 -19.74 -3.04 7.48
C GLU A 109 -18.92 -3.46 8.71
N ALA A 110 -18.64 -4.75 8.89
CA ALA A 110 -17.77 -5.25 9.95
C ALA A 110 -16.33 -4.75 9.78
N ASP A 111 -15.83 -4.65 8.54
CA ASP A 111 -14.53 -4.06 8.27
C ASP A 111 -14.54 -2.55 8.54
N MET A 112 -15.63 -1.84 8.18
CA MET A 112 -15.77 -0.42 8.51
C MET A 112 -15.77 -0.18 10.03
N ASP A 113 -16.45 -1.02 10.80
CA ASP A 113 -16.42 -0.95 12.26
C ASP A 113 -15.00 -1.18 12.80
N PHE A 114 -14.26 -2.11 12.20
CA PHE A 114 -12.88 -2.36 12.57
C PHE A 114 -11.96 -1.20 12.19
N LEU A 115 -12.12 -0.61 11.00
CA LEU A 115 -11.36 0.56 10.55
C LEU A 115 -11.48 1.74 11.51
N ARG A 116 -12.64 1.95 12.14
CA ARG A 116 -12.85 3.01 13.16
C ARG A 116 -12.01 2.82 14.43
N THR A 117 -11.41 1.67 14.63
CA THR A 117 -10.49 1.41 15.76
C THR A 117 -9.04 1.83 15.47
N ALA A 118 -8.72 2.11 14.21
CA ALA A 118 -7.38 2.48 13.76
C ALA A 118 -7.01 3.92 14.13
N ASP A 119 -5.73 4.18 14.33
CA ASP A 119 -5.18 5.53 14.41
C ASP A 119 -4.96 6.12 13.00
N MET A 120 -4.79 5.25 12.00
CA MET A 120 -4.67 5.62 10.59
C MET A 120 -5.05 4.43 9.69
N VAL A 121 -5.74 4.72 8.60
CA VAL A 121 -6.00 3.76 7.52
C VAL A 121 -5.12 4.09 6.32
N VAL A 122 -4.47 3.08 5.75
CA VAL A 122 -3.64 3.25 4.55
C VAL A 122 -4.15 2.36 3.41
N GLY A 123 -4.13 2.89 2.19
CA GLY A 123 -4.43 2.14 0.96
C GLY A 123 -3.61 2.62 -0.21
N GLY A 124 -3.92 2.10 -1.39
CA GLY A 124 -3.28 2.44 -2.63
C GLY A 124 -4.27 2.46 -3.80
N ILE A 125 -3.82 2.97 -4.95
CA ILE A 125 -4.66 3.19 -6.13
C ILE A 125 -5.13 1.87 -6.78
N SER A 126 -4.53 0.74 -6.42
CA SER A 126 -4.90 -0.57 -6.93
C SER A 126 -5.63 -1.40 -5.85
N GLY A 127 -6.42 -2.39 -6.27
CA GLY A 127 -6.99 -3.40 -5.38
C GLY A 127 -8.35 -3.06 -4.80
N HIS A 128 -9.12 -2.18 -5.46
CA HIS A 128 -10.53 -1.87 -5.19
C HIS A 128 -10.84 -1.33 -3.78
N GLY A 129 -9.82 -1.05 -2.96
CA GLY A 129 -9.96 -0.41 -1.65
C GLY A 129 -10.16 1.10 -1.74
N GLU A 130 -9.70 1.74 -2.81
CA GLU A 130 -9.68 3.18 -3.03
C GLU A 130 -11.08 3.82 -2.93
N ARG A 131 -12.10 3.15 -3.46
CA ARG A 131 -13.51 3.62 -3.47
C ARG A 131 -14.11 3.82 -2.08
N TYR A 132 -13.51 3.28 -1.03
CA TYR A 132 -13.99 3.41 0.36
C TYR A 132 -13.38 4.60 1.10
N PHE A 133 -12.32 5.23 0.57
CA PHE A 133 -11.63 6.34 1.23
C PHE A 133 -12.52 7.57 1.49
N PRO A 134 -13.43 7.97 0.59
CA PRO A 134 -14.38 9.04 0.92
C PRO A 134 -15.25 8.73 2.14
N ARG A 135 -15.68 7.47 2.32
CA ARG A 135 -16.45 7.05 3.48
C ARG A 135 -15.57 7.00 4.74
N ILE A 136 -14.37 6.41 4.66
CA ILE A 136 -13.41 6.34 5.76
C ILE A 136 -13.09 7.75 6.26
N HIS A 137 -12.84 8.69 5.36
CA HIS A 137 -12.62 10.09 5.69
C HIS A 137 -13.85 10.74 6.34
N SER A 138 -15.07 10.49 5.82
CA SER A 138 -16.29 11.03 6.41
C SER A 138 -16.58 10.52 7.82
N ASP A 139 -16.08 9.33 8.15
CA ASP A 139 -16.12 8.75 9.50
C ASP A 139 -15.07 9.38 10.44
N GLY A 140 -14.26 10.33 9.96
CA GLY A 140 -13.25 11.04 10.74
C GLY A 140 -12.00 10.23 11.04
N ILE A 141 -11.73 9.17 10.28
CA ILE A 141 -10.56 8.32 10.45
C ILE A 141 -9.39 8.92 9.64
N PRO A 142 -8.22 9.18 10.27
CA PRO A 142 -7.04 9.65 9.53
C PRO A 142 -6.61 8.66 8.45
N THR A 143 -6.25 9.17 7.27
CA THR A 143 -5.94 8.35 6.09
C THR A 143 -4.60 8.69 5.47
N ALA A 144 -3.94 7.68 4.94
CA ALA A 144 -2.79 7.82 4.05
C ALA A 144 -3.03 7.00 2.78
N PHE A 145 -2.56 7.49 1.64
CA PHE A 145 -2.83 6.84 0.36
C PHE A 145 -1.62 6.89 -0.57
N ASP A 146 -1.31 5.75 -1.19
CA ASP A 146 -0.28 5.65 -2.21
C ASP A 146 -0.91 5.71 -3.60
N PHE A 147 -0.65 6.81 -4.30
CA PHE A 147 -1.08 7.03 -5.67
C PHE A 147 -0.11 6.44 -6.70
N SER A 148 1.05 5.91 -6.24
CA SER A 148 2.11 5.43 -7.14
C SER A 148 2.48 6.50 -8.19
N ASP A 149 2.55 6.13 -9.46
CA ASP A 149 2.68 7.01 -10.62
C ASP A 149 1.32 7.30 -11.31
N GLU A 150 0.20 6.82 -10.73
CA GLU A 150 -1.17 6.94 -11.25
C GLU A 150 -1.93 8.15 -10.68
N TYR A 151 -1.23 9.19 -10.26
CA TYR A 151 -1.81 10.39 -9.63
C TYR A 151 -2.68 11.24 -10.58
N ASP A 152 -2.61 11.00 -11.89
CA ASP A 152 -3.46 11.64 -12.91
C ASP A 152 -4.65 10.78 -13.33
N ASP A 153 -4.82 9.57 -12.74
CA ASP A 153 -6.00 8.75 -12.96
C ASP A 153 -7.28 9.48 -12.48
N PRO A 154 -8.37 9.43 -13.25
CA PRO A 154 -9.64 10.05 -12.85
C PRO A 154 -10.15 9.58 -11.46
N ALA A 155 -9.91 8.34 -11.07
CA ALA A 155 -10.29 7.83 -9.75
C ALA A 155 -9.55 8.56 -8.64
N ALA A 156 -8.28 8.94 -8.85
CA ALA A 156 -7.48 9.68 -7.88
C ALA A 156 -8.12 11.02 -7.50
N ALA A 157 -8.83 11.68 -8.42
CA ALA A 157 -9.46 12.98 -8.18
C ALA A 157 -10.48 12.96 -7.04
N THR A 158 -11.16 11.84 -6.83
CA THR A 158 -12.16 11.68 -5.75
C THR A 158 -11.50 11.34 -4.41
N ILE A 159 -10.26 10.87 -4.42
CA ILE A 159 -9.54 10.40 -3.24
C ILE A 159 -8.68 11.50 -2.64
N PHE A 160 -8.09 12.38 -3.46
CA PHE A 160 -7.22 13.45 -3.00
C PHE A 160 -7.79 14.29 -1.84
N PRO A 161 -9.07 14.73 -1.88
CA PRO A 161 -9.67 15.50 -0.79
C PRO A 161 -9.90 14.69 0.50
N CYS A 162 -9.76 13.36 0.41
CA CYS A 162 -10.11 12.42 1.49
C CYS A 162 -8.89 11.87 2.22
N VAL A 163 -7.67 12.38 1.94
CA VAL A 163 -6.46 11.84 2.54
C VAL A 163 -5.60 12.91 3.19
N GLU A 164 -5.03 12.60 4.36
CA GLU A 164 -4.12 13.48 5.07
C GLU A 164 -2.70 13.36 4.53
N VAL A 165 -2.25 12.14 4.19
CA VAL A 165 -0.91 11.88 3.68
C VAL A 165 -0.98 11.17 2.34
N ALA A 166 -0.41 11.78 1.31
CA ALA A 166 -0.34 11.21 -0.04
C ALA A 166 1.09 10.83 -0.40
N PHE A 167 1.26 9.62 -0.92
CA PHE A 167 2.52 9.11 -1.42
C PHE A 167 2.49 8.99 -2.95
N PHE A 168 3.64 9.25 -3.57
CA PHE A 168 3.82 9.24 -5.02
C PHE A 168 5.15 8.61 -5.41
N SER A 169 5.18 7.90 -6.53
CA SER A 169 6.38 7.54 -7.26
C SER A 169 6.59 8.60 -8.35
N TYR A 170 7.70 9.34 -8.30
CA TYR A 170 7.92 10.48 -9.20
C TYR A 170 9.34 10.48 -9.76
N ASP A 171 9.45 10.51 -11.07
CA ASP A 171 10.71 10.49 -11.80
C ASP A 171 11.01 11.82 -12.56
N GLY A 172 10.14 12.83 -12.41
CA GLY A 172 10.28 14.13 -13.04
C GLY A 172 11.33 15.03 -12.36
N GLY A 173 11.86 16.00 -13.10
CA GLY A 173 12.95 16.87 -12.65
C GLY A 173 12.57 17.89 -11.56
N ASP A 174 11.28 18.28 -11.44
CA ASP A 174 10.81 19.29 -10.46
C ASP A 174 9.92 18.66 -9.40
N ALA A 175 10.52 17.89 -8.49
CA ALA A 175 9.80 17.27 -7.38
C ALA A 175 9.14 18.31 -6.44
N ALA A 176 9.76 19.47 -6.24
CA ALA A 176 9.21 20.51 -5.36
C ALA A 176 7.94 21.13 -5.96
N GLY A 177 7.96 21.48 -7.25
CA GLY A 177 6.79 21.97 -7.95
C GLY A 177 5.68 20.91 -8.04
N PHE A 178 6.05 19.65 -8.28
CA PHE A 178 5.11 18.54 -8.26
C PHE A 178 4.39 18.41 -6.91
N LEU A 179 5.10 18.37 -5.79
CA LEU A 179 4.52 18.22 -4.46
C LEU A 179 3.63 19.40 -4.08
N ARG A 180 3.95 20.64 -4.49
CA ARG A 180 3.05 21.79 -4.31
C ARG A 180 1.72 21.59 -5.03
N ARG A 181 1.75 21.18 -6.32
CA ARG A 181 0.51 20.91 -7.09
C ARG A 181 -0.32 19.78 -6.47
N MET A 182 0.34 18.69 -6.00
CA MET A 182 -0.38 17.58 -5.34
C MET A 182 -1.01 18.03 -4.03
N ARG A 183 -0.33 18.90 -3.27
CA ARG A 183 -0.85 19.48 -2.02
C ARG A 183 -2.12 20.31 -2.24
N GLU A 184 -2.21 21.04 -3.36
CA GLU A 184 -3.39 21.84 -3.73
C GLU A 184 -4.63 20.97 -4.00
N ARG A 185 -4.46 19.67 -4.26
CA ARG A 185 -5.56 18.72 -4.50
C ARG A 185 -6.21 18.20 -3.22
N GLY A 186 -5.63 18.47 -2.02
CA GLY A 186 -6.27 18.12 -0.74
C GLY A 186 -5.35 17.66 0.39
N PRO A 187 -4.39 16.76 0.16
CA PRO A 187 -3.61 16.15 1.24
C PRO A 187 -2.87 17.16 2.11
N ALA A 188 -2.80 16.93 3.42
CA ALA A 188 -2.04 17.78 4.33
C ALA A 188 -0.53 17.64 4.15
N VAL A 189 -0.08 16.43 3.83
CA VAL A 189 1.32 16.10 3.56
C VAL A 189 1.41 15.30 2.26
N CYS A 190 2.33 15.70 1.38
CA CYS A 190 2.65 14.99 0.15
C CYS A 190 4.09 14.47 0.20
N VAL A 191 4.30 13.22 -0.15
CA VAL A 191 5.60 12.54 -0.15
C VAL A 191 5.87 11.95 -1.53
N ALA A 192 7.00 12.29 -2.14
CA ALA A 192 7.46 11.67 -3.39
C ALA A 192 8.69 10.81 -3.14
N THR A 193 8.67 9.57 -3.62
CA THR A 193 9.86 8.74 -3.77
C THR A 193 10.50 9.05 -5.12
N LEU A 194 11.83 9.23 -5.14
CA LEU A 194 12.60 9.75 -6.26
C LEU A 194 13.67 8.75 -6.74
N GLY A 195 13.42 7.45 -6.53
CA GLY A 195 14.37 6.40 -6.86
C GLY A 195 15.73 6.60 -6.19
N ALA A 196 16.80 6.70 -6.97
CA ALA A 196 18.17 6.87 -6.48
C ALA A 196 18.40 8.20 -5.73
N ASP A 197 17.55 9.21 -5.94
CA ASP A 197 17.64 10.52 -5.28
C ASP A 197 16.93 10.54 -3.90
N GLY A 198 16.40 9.39 -3.46
CA GLY A 198 15.77 9.23 -2.16
C GLY A 198 14.31 9.65 -2.15
N SER A 199 13.91 10.58 -1.27
CA SER A 199 12.54 11.05 -1.16
C SER A 199 12.46 12.51 -0.73
N MET A 200 11.32 13.13 -1.02
CA MET A 200 10.98 14.48 -0.60
C MET A 200 9.56 14.52 -0.06
N ALA A 201 9.35 15.24 1.04
CA ALA A 201 8.02 15.53 1.56
C ALA A 201 7.77 17.04 1.59
N TYR A 202 6.48 17.42 1.52
CA TYR A 202 6.00 18.79 1.65
C TYR A 202 4.74 18.82 2.53
N ASP A 203 4.76 19.62 3.59
CA ASP A 203 3.67 19.76 4.56
C ASP A 203 2.78 21.01 4.34
N GLY A 204 3.00 21.72 3.24
CA GLY A 204 2.35 23.00 2.95
C GLY A 204 3.14 24.23 3.40
N GLN A 205 4.19 24.04 4.20
CA GLN A 205 5.06 25.12 4.71
C GLN A 205 6.52 24.92 4.27
N GLN A 206 7.06 23.71 4.49
CA GLN A 206 8.46 23.41 4.20
C GLN A 206 8.66 22.06 3.54
N PHE A 207 9.80 21.91 2.90
CA PHE A 207 10.23 20.66 2.29
C PHE A 207 11.19 19.91 3.20
N TYR A 208 11.03 18.60 3.25
CA TYR A 208 11.92 17.67 3.90
C TYR A 208 12.53 16.75 2.85
N ARG A 209 13.83 16.49 2.94
CA ARG A 209 14.54 15.59 2.02
C ARG A 209 15.22 14.48 2.79
N GLN A 210 15.14 13.28 2.24
CA GLN A 210 15.85 12.11 2.73
C GLN A 210 16.55 11.43 1.55
N GLY A 211 17.86 11.33 1.60
CA GLY A 211 18.64 10.54 0.64
C GLY A 211 18.45 9.04 0.87
N ILE A 212 18.94 8.24 -0.09
CA ILE A 212 18.94 6.78 0.07
C ILE A 212 19.86 6.35 1.22
N VAL A 213 19.47 5.28 1.90
CA VAL A 213 20.35 4.58 2.82
C VAL A 213 21.03 3.44 2.05
N PRO A 214 22.37 3.49 1.84
CA PRO A 214 23.06 2.41 1.14
C PRO A 214 22.84 1.09 1.87
N CYS A 215 22.39 0.08 1.17
CA CYS A 215 22.24 -1.27 1.69
C CYS A 215 22.79 -2.27 0.67
N GLN A 216 23.35 -3.38 1.16
CA GLN A 216 23.63 -4.52 0.31
C GLN A 216 22.29 -5.22 0.02
N VAL A 217 21.94 -5.28 -1.26
CA VAL A 217 20.80 -6.09 -1.71
C VAL A 217 21.32 -7.53 -1.82
N ASP A 218 20.83 -8.41 -0.96
CA ASP A 218 21.03 -9.85 -1.15
C ASP A 218 20.30 -10.27 -2.42
N ARG A 219 21.07 -10.39 -3.50
CA ARG A 219 20.60 -10.96 -4.76
C ARG A 219 20.54 -12.50 -4.59
N LYS A 220 19.50 -12.97 -3.91
CA LYS A 220 19.22 -14.42 -3.88
C LYS A 220 18.24 -14.79 -4.95
#